data_d7158316454acb0db5791c1f425726e2
#
_entry.id   d7158316454acb0db5791c1f425726e2
#
_cell.length_a   1.000
_cell.length_b   1.000
_cell.length_c   1.000
_cell.angle_alpha   90.00
_cell.angle_beta   90.00
_cell.angle_gamma   90.00
#
_symmetry.space_group_name_H-M   'P 1'
#
loop_
_entity.id
_entity.type
_entity.pdbx_description
1 polymer ?
#
loop_
_entity_poly.entity_id
_entity_poly.type
_entity_poly.pdbx_seq_one_letter_code
_entity_poly.pdbx_strand_id
1 'polypeptide(L)'
;MDSPADDSAEAAVLRGIVLDEMYPPALARRLRTDGHDVVAVLDVEVGLASKSDEDVLTWAACNNRCVVTENVSDFARLAQQGVPHCGLIFVSGRRFPRTATGLHRLGDALGKALTGDRLPGDEGVVWLQED
;
A
#
# COMPACT_ATOMS: atom_id res chain seq x y z
N MET A 1 9.09 -20.71 -25.73
CA MET A 1 8.91 -20.35 -25.34
C MET A 1 8.53 -19.88 -24.47
N ASP A 2 8.36 -19.82 -24.13
CA ASP A 2 7.98 -19.51 -23.34
C ASP A 2 7.95 -18.69 -22.67
N SER A 3 7.80 -18.72 -22.54
CA SER A 3 7.91 -18.10 -21.54
C SER A 3 7.49 -16.69 -21.30
N PRO A 4 7.04 -15.86 -22.23
CA PRO A 4 6.49 -14.56 -21.95
C PRO A 4 5.33 -14.57 -20.96
N ALA A 5 4.52 -15.63 -21.00
CA ALA A 5 3.43 -15.76 -20.05
C ALA A 5 3.95 -15.90 -18.65
N ASP A 6 5.03 -16.65 -18.49
CA ASP A 6 5.62 -16.84 -17.17
C ASP A 6 6.20 -15.54 -16.64
N ASP A 7 6.84 -14.76 -17.51
CA ASP A 7 7.39 -13.48 -17.10
C ASP A 7 6.28 -12.53 -16.65
N SER A 8 5.17 -12.55 -17.36
CA SER A 8 4.03 -11.71 -16.99
C SER A 8 3.48 -12.09 -15.64
N ALA A 9 3.38 -13.38 -15.37
CA ALA A 9 2.88 -13.85 -14.09
C ALA A 9 3.81 -13.44 -12.96
N GLU A 10 5.11 -13.53 -13.17
CA GLU A 10 6.06 -13.10 -12.16
C GLU A 10 5.97 -11.61 -11.89
N ALA A 11 5.85 -10.82 -12.96
CA ALA A 11 5.72 -9.38 -12.81
C ALA A 11 4.46 -9.02 -12.02
N ALA A 12 3.37 -9.76 -12.25
CA ALA A 12 2.12 -9.51 -11.55
C ALA A 12 2.23 -9.81 -10.05
N VAL A 13 3.13 -10.73 -9.67
CA VAL A 13 3.34 -11.06 -8.26
C VAL A 13 4.17 -10.00 -7.57
N LEU A 14 5.04 -9.30 -8.30
CA LEU A 14 5.90 -8.27 -7.73
C LEU A 14 5.13 -6.96 -7.62
N ARG A 15 4.40 -6.84 -6.52
CA ARG A 15 3.52 -5.71 -6.30
C ARG A 15 4.11 -4.78 -5.27
N GLY A 16 3.83 -3.48 -5.44
CA GLY A 16 4.23 -2.48 -4.50
C GLY A 16 3.08 -2.00 -3.65
N ILE A 17 3.38 -1.05 -2.79
CA ILE A 17 2.36 -0.39 -1.98
C ILE A 17 2.51 1.12 -2.12
N VAL A 18 1.42 1.84 -1.83
CA VAL A 18 1.44 3.29 -1.70
C VAL A 18 0.88 3.63 -0.33
N LEU A 19 1.61 4.48 0.39
CA LEU A 19 1.21 4.94 1.72
C LEU A 19 0.32 6.17 1.59
N ASP A 20 -0.86 6.12 2.18
CA ASP A 20 -1.82 7.22 2.12
C ASP A 20 -1.27 8.47 2.80
N GLU A 21 -1.97 9.59 2.61
CA GLU A 21 -1.42 10.91 2.92
C GLU A 21 -1.14 11.15 4.41
N MET A 22 -1.71 10.35 5.31
CA MET A 22 -1.40 10.49 6.73
C MET A 22 0.01 9.98 7.09
N TYR A 23 0.70 9.32 6.16
CA TYR A 23 2.03 8.77 6.44
C TYR A 23 3.11 9.61 5.79
N PRO A 24 4.24 9.83 6.49
CA PRO A 24 5.30 10.70 5.96
C PRO A 24 6.10 10.00 4.86
N PRO A 25 6.63 10.76 3.90
CA PRO A 25 7.51 10.19 2.87
C PRO A 25 8.73 9.46 3.45
N ALA A 26 9.18 9.85 4.64
CA ALA A 26 10.33 9.19 5.27
C ALA A 26 10.08 7.71 5.50
N LEU A 27 8.84 7.31 5.79
CA LEU A 27 8.51 5.89 5.96
C LEU A 27 8.68 5.14 4.65
N ALA A 28 8.21 5.72 3.54
CA ALA A 28 8.39 5.11 2.23
C ALA A 28 9.89 5.00 1.89
N ARG A 29 10.67 6.04 2.16
CA ARG A 29 12.11 6.02 1.89
C ARG A 29 12.80 4.92 2.67
N ARG A 30 12.43 4.74 3.94
CA ARG A 30 13.00 3.67 4.76
C ARG A 30 12.75 2.31 4.12
N LEU A 31 11.50 2.06 3.70
CA LEU A 31 11.13 0.78 3.12
C LEU A 31 11.82 0.56 1.76
N ARG A 32 11.97 1.63 0.97
CA ARG A 32 12.74 1.51 -0.28
C ARG A 32 14.20 1.17 -0.02
N THR A 33 14.80 1.74 1.03
CA THR A 33 16.17 1.41 1.40
C THR A 33 16.30 -0.07 1.75
N ASP A 34 15.25 -0.66 2.30
CA ASP A 34 15.23 -2.09 2.61
C ASP A 34 14.90 -2.95 1.39
N GLY A 35 14.75 -2.35 0.22
CA GLY A 35 14.57 -3.08 -1.03
C GLY A 35 13.11 -3.25 -1.46
N HIS A 36 12.17 -2.61 -0.79
CA HIS A 36 10.75 -2.76 -1.10
C HIS A 36 10.27 -1.67 -2.05
N ASP A 37 9.26 -1.99 -2.85
CA ASP A 37 8.66 -1.06 -3.79
C ASP A 37 7.55 -0.29 -3.10
N VAL A 38 7.90 0.85 -2.52
CA VAL A 38 7.00 1.66 -1.71
C VAL A 38 7.10 3.11 -2.13
N VAL A 39 5.95 3.75 -2.34
CA VAL A 39 5.88 5.19 -2.54
C VAL A 39 4.84 5.75 -1.58
N ALA A 40 4.87 7.06 -1.40
CA ALA A 40 3.91 7.75 -0.54
C ALA A 40 3.08 8.71 -1.39
N VAL A 41 1.81 8.89 -1.01
CA VAL A 41 0.95 9.89 -1.64
C VAL A 41 1.62 11.26 -1.59
N LEU A 42 2.32 11.56 -0.49
CA LEU A 42 2.98 12.84 -0.31
C LEU A 42 4.32 12.97 -1.04
N ASP A 43 4.81 11.91 -1.68
CA ASP A 43 6.00 12.02 -2.53
C ASP A 43 5.69 12.96 -3.70
N VAL A 44 6.57 13.93 -3.93
CA VAL A 44 6.35 14.95 -4.96
C VAL A 44 6.21 14.28 -6.34
N GLU A 45 7.01 13.27 -6.61
CA GLU A 45 7.02 12.59 -7.90
C GLU A 45 5.72 11.86 -8.19
N VAL A 46 5.00 11.46 -7.13
CA VAL A 46 3.74 10.73 -7.29
C VAL A 46 2.61 11.66 -7.71
N GLY A 47 2.61 12.89 -7.20
CA GLY A 47 1.65 13.90 -7.63
C GLY A 47 0.24 13.72 -7.10
N LEU A 48 0.07 13.00 -5.99
CA LEU A 48 -1.25 12.71 -5.42
C LEU A 48 -1.59 13.54 -4.20
N ALA A 49 -0.70 14.41 -3.75
CA ALA A 49 -0.97 15.25 -2.59
C ALA A 49 -2.25 16.05 -2.81
N SER A 50 -3.13 16.04 -1.81
CA SER A 50 -4.41 16.76 -1.83
C SER A 50 -5.43 16.21 -2.84
N LYS A 51 -5.18 15.04 -3.41
CA LYS A 51 -6.15 14.39 -4.29
C LYS A 51 -7.15 13.61 -3.44
N SER A 52 -8.30 13.28 -4.03
CA SER A 52 -9.35 12.53 -3.34
C SER A 52 -8.92 11.10 -3.08
N ASP A 53 -9.61 10.44 -2.15
CA ASP A 53 -9.37 9.03 -1.88
C ASP A 53 -9.64 8.19 -3.14
N GLU A 54 -10.64 8.55 -3.92
CA GLU A 54 -10.93 7.83 -5.16
C GLU A 54 -9.77 7.98 -6.16
N ASP A 55 -9.19 9.18 -6.25
CA ASP A 55 -8.03 9.40 -7.12
C ASP A 55 -6.84 8.55 -6.68
N VAL A 56 -6.61 8.48 -5.37
CA VAL A 56 -5.53 7.65 -4.80
C VAL A 56 -5.75 6.19 -5.17
N LEU A 57 -6.97 5.70 -4.97
CA LEU A 57 -7.29 4.30 -5.23
C LEU A 57 -7.14 3.97 -6.71
N THR A 58 -7.62 4.84 -7.58
CA THR A 58 -7.53 4.66 -9.03
C THR A 58 -6.08 4.67 -9.49
N TRP A 59 -5.29 5.62 -8.99
CA TRP A 59 -3.87 5.69 -9.32
C TRP A 59 -3.14 4.42 -8.89
N ALA A 60 -3.45 3.95 -7.67
CA ALA A 60 -2.82 2.73 -7.15
C ALA A 60 -3.13 1.52 -8.04
N ALA A 61 -4.39 1.40 -8.46
CA ALA A 61 -4.78 0.31 -9.35
C ALA A 61 -4.03 0.37 -10.67
N CYS A 62 -3.88 1.57 -11.24
CA CYS A 62 -3.17 1.75 -12.51
C CYS A 62 -1.68 1.46 -12.38
N ASN A 63 -1.14 1.51 -11.15
CA ASN A 63 0.28 1.29 -10.89
C ASN A 63 0.54 -0.03 -10.16
N ASN A 64 -0.46 -0.89 -10.10
CA ASN A 64 -0.36 -2.23 -9.50
C ASN A 64 0.13 -2.16 -8.05
N ARG A 65 -0.49 -1.29 -7.26
CA ARG A 65 -0.11 -1.08 -5.86
C ARG A 65 -1.29 -1.30 -4.94
N CYS A 66 -1.01 -1.88 -3.76
CA CYS A 66 -1.97 -1.88 -2.66
C CYS A 66 -1.91 -0.53 -1.96
N VAL A 67 -3.05 -0.05 -1.46
CA VAL A 67 -3.10 1.18 -0.68
C VAL A 67 -3.02 0.84 0.80
N VAL A 68 -2.14 1.52 1.53
CA VAL A 68 -2.02 1.39 2.99
C VAL A 68 -2.63 2.63 3.62
N THR A 69 -3.65 2.47 4.44
CA THR A 69 -4.39 3.61 4.98
C THR A 69 -5.03 3.30 6.33
N GLU A 70 -5.18 4.35 7.15
CA GLU A 70 -6.03 4.31 8.34
C GLU A 70 -7.46 4.73 8.04
N ASN A 71 -7.72 5.29 6.86
CA ASN A 71 -9.02 5.85 6.51
C ASN A 71 -9.95 4.75 6.03
N VAL A 72 -10.30 3.87 6.97
CA VAL A 72 -10.97 2.61 6.66
C VAL A 72 -12.35 2.84 6.05
N SER A 73 -13.17 3.70 6.68
CA SER A 73 -14.56 3.85 6.23
C SER A 73 -14.64 4.40 4.81
N ASP A 74 -13.80 5.37 4.46
CA ASP A 74 -13.86 5.97 3.13
C ASP A 74 -13.38 5.00 2.05
N PHE A 75 -12.28 4.29 2.29
CA PHE A 75 -11.78 3.34 1.30
C PHE A 75 -12.67 2.10 1.21
N ALA A 76 -13.24 1.64 2.33
CA ALA A 76 -14.19 0.54 2.30
C ALA A 76 -15.43 0.91 1.48
N ARG A 77 -15.91 2.15 1.63
CA ARG A 77 -17.06 2.62 0.86
C ARG A 77 -16.77 2.63 -0.64
N LEU A 78 -15.58 3.12 -1.04
CA LEU A 78 -15.20 3.13 -2.44
C LEU A 78 -15.15 1.71 -3.00
N ALA A 79 -14.58 0.77 -2.25
CA ALA A 79 -14.53 -0.63 -2.68
C ALA A 79 -15.93 -1.20 -2.84
N GLN A 80 -16.84 -0.89 -1.91
CA GLN A 80 -18.23 -1.35 -1.98
C GLN A 80 -18.96 -0.73 -3.16
N GLN A 81 -18.58 0.47 -3.56
CA GLN A 81 -19.16 1.13 -4.73
C GLN A 81 -18.61 0.60 -6.05
N GLY A 82 -17.67 -0.33 -5.98
CA GLY A 82 -17.14 -0.98 -7.17
C GLY A 82 -15.94 -0.29 -7.79
N VAL A 83 -15.29 0.64 -7.09
CA VAL A 83 -14.07 1.25 -7.59
C VAL A 83 -12.98 0.18 -7.62
N PRO A 84 -12.39 -0.11 -8.78
CA PRO A 84 -11.38 -1.18 -8.86
C PRO A 84 -10.14 -0.84 -8.05
N HIS A 85 -9.55 -1.86 -7.43
CA HIS A 85 -8.29 -1.67 -6.70
C HIS A 85 -7.47 -2.95 -6.68
N CYS A 86 -6.19 -2.81 -6.42
CA CYS A 86 -5.25 -3.93 -6.38
C CYS A 86 -4.97 -4.39 -4.96
N GLY A 87 -5.83 -4.04 -4.02
CA GLY A 87 -5.70 -4.45 -2.63
C GLY A 87 -5.67 -3.26 -1.68
N LEU A 88 -6.27 -3.46 -0.52
CA LEU A 88 -6.29 -2.47 0.56
C LEU A 88 -5.69 -3.10 1.82
N ILE A 89 -4.74 -2.38 2.42
CA ILE A 89 -4.16 -2.76 3.70
C ILE A 89 -4.60 -1.71 4.71
N PHE A 90 -5.51 -2.11 5.58
CA PHE A 90 -6.02 -1.22 6.61
C PHE A 90 -5.12 -1.27 7.83
N VAL A 91 -4.85 -0.10 8.42
CA VAL A 91 -3.97 0.03 9.57
C VAL A 91 -4.79 0.59 10.72
N SER A 92 -4.68 -0.05 11.88
CA SER A 92 -5.31 0.44 13.10
C SER A 92 -4.44 1.55 13.69
N GLY A 93 -5.00 2.75 13.81
CA GLY A 93 -4.28 3.86 14.43
C GLY A 93 -4.03 3.65 15.92
N ARG A 94 -4.76 2.73 16.54
CA ARG A 94 -4.52 2.38 17.94
C ARG A 94 -3.31 1.47 18.08
N ARG A 95 -3.16 0.52 17.17
CA ARG A 95 -1.99 -0.38 17.17
C ARG A 95 -0.73 0.32 16.68
N PHE A 96 -0.89 1.19 15.70
CA PHE A 96 0.23 1.89 15.05
C PHE A 96 -0.03 3.39 15.09
N PRO A 97 0.10 4.03 16.26
CA PRO A 97 -0.08 5.47 16.32
C PRO A 97 0.98 6.18 15.48
N ARG A 98 0.66 7.39 15.01
CA ARG A 98 1.57 8.13 14.13
C ARG A 98 2.60 8.92 14.93
N THR A 99 3.17 8.29 15.94
CA THR A 99 4.32 8.76 16.69
C THR A 99 5.57 8.15 16.07
N ALA A 100 6.75 8.62 16.48
CA ALA A 100 8.00 8.05 15.99
C ALA A 100 8.06 6.55 16.25
N THR A 101 7.70 6.11 17.45
CA THR A 101 7.71 4.68 17.81
C THR A 101 6.67 3.90 17.01
N GLY A 102 5.47 4.45 16.88
CA GLY A 102 4.40 3.79 16.13
C GLY A 102 4.73 3.65 14.66
N LEU A 103 5.32 4.69 14.06
CA LEU A 103 5.72 4.62 12.66
C LEU A 103 6.87 3.64 12.44
N HIS A 104 7.77 3.54 13.41
CA HIS A 104 8.85 2.55 13.34
C HIS A 104 8.27 1.13 13.32
N ARG A 105 7.34 0.85 14.22
CA ARG A 105 6.67 -0.46 14.28
C ARG A 105 5.86 -0.72 13.02
N LEU A 106 5.20 0.30 12.50
CA LEU A 106 4.45 0.19 11.24
C LEU A 106 5.38 -0.21 10.11
N GLY A 107 6.54 0.44 10.02
CA GLY A 107 7.53 0.10 9.00
C GLY A 107 7.99 -1.35 9.12
N ASP A 108 8.22 -1.82 10.35
CA ASP A 108 8.61 -3.22 10.57
C ASP A 108 7.50 -4.18 10.08
N ALA A 109 6.25 -3.87 10.43
CA ALA A 109 5.12 -4.73 10.04
C ALA A 109 4.92 -4.75 8.54
N LEU A 110 5.02 -3.59 7.88
CA LEU A 110 4.90 -3.50 6.43
C LEU A 110 6.04 -4.25 5.75
N GLY A 111 7.27 -4.11 6.26
CA GLY A 111 8.40 -4.84 5.72
C GLY A 111 8.21 -6.34 5.78
N LYS A 112 7.66 -6.84 6.89
CA LYS A 112 7.38 -8.27 7.03
C LYS A 112 6.30 -8.72 6.04
N ALA A 113 5.26 -7.92 5.87
CA ALA A 113 4.20 -8.26 4.92
C ALA A 113 4.73 -8.31 3.49
N LEU A 114 5.58 -7.35 3.13
CA LEU A 114 6.17 -7.31 1.80
C LEU A 114 7.13 -8.46 1.57
N THR A 115 7.98 -8.76 2.55
CA THR A 115 8.95 -9.85 2.46
C THR A 115 8.25 -11.20 2.41
N GLY A 116 7.19 -11.37 3.20
CA GLY A 116 6.47 -12.64 3.30
C GLY A 116 5.40 -12.84 2.26
N ASP A 117 5.30 -11.95 1.28
CA ASP A 117 4.27 -12.03 0.24
C ASP A 117 2.87 -12.12 0.83
N ARG A 118 2.59 -11.25 1.81
CA ARG A 118 1.30 -11.23 2.50
C ARG A 118 0.45 -10.04 2.07
N LEU A 119 0.66 -9.54 0.86
CA LEU A 119 -0.17 -8.47 0.32
C LEU A 119 -1.49 -9.06 -0.15
N PRO A 120 -2.59 -8.31 0.01
CA PRO A 120 -3.88 -8.77 -0.51
C PRO A 120 -3.86 -8.81 -2.03
N GLY A 121 -4.64 -9.69 -2.62
CA GLY A 121 -4.79 -9.73 -4.07
C GLY A 121 -5.73 -8.64 -4.55
N ASP A 122 -6.01 -8.66 -5.85
CA ASP A 122 -6.93 -7.71 -6.46
C ASP A 122 -8.27 -7.78 -5.74
N GLU A 123 -8.81 -6.62 -5.41
CA GLU A 123 -10.07 -6.45 -4.67
C GLU A 123 -10.01 -7.05 -3.26
N GLY A 124 -8.83 -7.47 -2.80
CA GLY A 124 -8.65 -8.00 -1.46
C GLY A 124 -8.48 -6.92 -0.42
N VAL A 125 -8.83 -7.23 0.82
CA VAL A 125 -8.73 -6.29 1.93
C VAL A 125 -8.18 -7.04 3.14
N VAL A 126 -7.14 -6.51 3.76
CA VAL A 126 -6.59 -7.10 4.97
C VAL A 126 -6.31 -6.01 6.00
N TRP A 127 -6.32 -6.40 7.27
CA TRP A 127 -5.82 -5.55 8.35
C TRP A 127 -4.38 -5.93 8.61
N LEU A 128 -3.53 -4.91 8.70
CA LEU A 128 -2.11 -5.16 8.96
C LEU A 128 -1.93 -5.73 10.36
N GLN A 129 -1.19 -6.81 10.45
CA GLN A 129 -0.87 -7.47 11.70
C GLN A 129 0.56 -7.15 12.12
N GLU A 130 0.76 -7.13 13.43
CA GLU A 130 2.10 -6.94 13.99
C GLU A 130 2.50 -8.25 14.67
N ASP A 131 3.17 -9.11 13.97
CA ASP A 131 3.60 -10.40 14.54
C ASP A 131 5.11 -10.61 14.44
#